data_73a76118a2fc65c7b027afaa2fa919ef
#
_entry.id   73a76118a2fc65c7b027afaa2fa919ef
#
_cell.length_a   1.000
_cell.length_b   1.000
_cell.length_c   1.000
_cell.angle_alpha   90.00
_cell.angle_beta   90.00
_cell.angle_gamma   90.00
#
_symmetry.space_group_name_H-M   'P 1'
#
loop_
_entity.id
_entity.type
_entity.pdbx_description
1 polymer ?
#
loop_
_entity_poly.entity_id
_entity_poly.type
_entity_poly.pdbx_seq_one_letter_code
_entity_poly.pdbx_strand_id
1 'polypeptide(L)'
;MTLKNLFLGFIIFYINSFNAQCYYQLHMYDSYGDGWNGAFLEVTMNGVHVGDFDCDVSYTLDSVYSFTGATMDFIFHSGNWDSEITFAILSPIGDTLIYGPAPSDLDNLLHTSNSTCPSTVSCLNPFSLNASSLTTNSANLTWTPSSSDTIWNLHWD
;
A
#
# COMPACT_ATOMS: atom_id res chain seq x y z
N MET A 1 39.14 39.16 33.29
CA MET A 1 39.05 38.59 31.89
C MET A 1 38.21 37.33 31.99
N THR A 2 36.90 37.44 31.73
CA THR A 2 35.91 36.37 31.95
C THR A 2 35.66 35.67 30.62
N LEU A 3 36.05 34.38 30.55
CA LEU A 3 35.77 33.48 29.42
C LEU A 3 34.28 33.19 29.39
N LYS A 4 33.57 33.68 28.37
CA LYS A 4 32.18 33.26 28.07
C LYS A 4 32.25 31.91 27.34
N ASN A 5 31.78 30.85 27.99
CA ASN A 5 31.55 29.55 27.37
C ASN A 5 30.43 29.68 26.37
N LEU A 6 30.76 29.61 25.08
CA LEU A 6 29.80 29.50 23.99
C LEU A 6 29.35 28.02 23.90
N PHE A 7 28.18 27.68 24.44
CA PHE A 7 27.56 26.39 24.25
C PHE A 7 27.00 26.32 22.84
N LEU A 8 27.71 25.64 21.95
CA LEU A 8 27.21 25.34 20.60
C LEU A 8 26.28 24.13 20.69
N GLY A 9 24.98 24.40 20.82
CA GLY A 9 23.96 23.36 20.80
C GLY A 9 23.88 22.69 19.43
N PHE A 10 24.29 21.44 19.34
CA PHE A 10 24.13 20.62 18.15
C PHE A 10 22.65 20.21 18.06
N ILE A 11 21.88 20.88 17.20
CA ILE A 11 20.52 20.47 16.88
C ILE A 11 20.62 19.29 15.90
N ILE A 12 20.41 18.07 16.42
CA ILE A 12 20.29 16.88 15.58
C ILE A 12 18.88 16.88 14.99
N PHE A 13 18.77 17.21 13.71
CA PHE A 13 17.53 16.98 12.98
C PHE A 13 17.40 15.48 12.69
N TYR A 14 16.51 14.80 13.37
CA TYR A 14 16.05 13.48 12.97
C TYR A 14 15.19 13.64 11.71
N ILE A 15 15.75 13.31 10.56
CA ILE A 15 14.96 13.17 9.34
C ILE A 15 14.22 11.86 9.46
N ASN A 16 12.96 11.90 9.86
CA ASN A 16 12.09 10.75 9.73
C ASN A 16 11.79 10.57 8.23
N SER A 17 12.43 9.59 7.61
CA SER A 17 12.07 9.17 6.27
C SER A 17 10.70 8.49 6.35
N PHE A 18 9.65 9.21 5.99
CA PHE A 18 8.33 8.61 5.78
C PHE A 18 8.40 7.81 4.49
N ASN A 19 8.52 6.50 4.59
CA ASN A 19 8.36 5.63 3.44
C ASN A 19 6.89 5.63 3.03
N ALA A 20 6.64 5.78 1.73
CA ALA A 20 5.28 5.64 1.21
C ALA A 20 4.74 4.24 1.56
N GLN A 21 3.51 4.21 2.01
CA GLN A 21 2.77 3.00 2.41
C GLN A 21 1.84 2.58 1.30
N CYS A 22 1.72 1.28 1.10
CA CYS A 22 0.85 0.72 0.07
C CYS A 22 0.43 -0.72 0.42
N TYR A 23 -0.41 -1.30 -0.44
CA TYR A 23 -0.94 -2.63 -0.23
C TYR A 23 -0.81 -3.47 -1.49
N TYR A 24 -0.37 -4.72 -1.34
CA TYR A 24 -0.56 -5.77 -2.33
C TYR A 24 -1.97 -6.31 -2.21
N GLN A 25 -2.58 -6.71 -3.32
CA GLN A 25 -3.88 -7.37 -3.33
C GLN A 25 -3.70 -8.86 -3.54
N LEU A 26 -4.40 -9.66 -2.73
CA LEU A 26 -4.40 -11.10 -2.77
C LEU A 26 -5.78 -11.58 -3.22
N HIS A 27 -5.91 -11.98 -4.47
CA HIS A 27 -7.11 -12.57 -5.01
C HIS A 27 -7.01 -14.08 -4.90
N MET A 28 -7.87 -14.69 -4.12
CA MET A 28 -7.85 -16.12 -3.79
C MET A 28 -9.14 -16.75 -4.26
N TYR A 29 -9.03 -17.83 -5.02
CA TYR A 29 -10.17 -18.54 -5.61
C TYR A 29 -10.13 -20.00 -5.23
N ASP A 30 -11.30 -20.56 -4.99
CA ASP A 30 -11.55 -21.98 -4.86
C ASP A 30 -12.66 -22.40 -5.82
N SER A 31 -12.39 -23.37 -6.69
CA SER A 31 -13.30 -23.76 -7.76
C SER A 31 -14.46 -24.61 -7.28
N TYR A 32 -14.32 -25.30 -6.15
CA TYR A 32 -15.40 -26.07 -5.54
C TYR A 32 -16.26 -25.22 -4.60
N GLY A 33 -15.64 -24.25 -3.93
CA GLY A 33 -16.33 -23.25 -3.12
C GLY A 33 -16.45 -23.59 -1.64
N ASP A 34 -15.68 -24.56 -1.16
CA ASP A 34 -15.64 -24.96 0.26
C ASP A 34 -14.36 -24.50 0.99
N GLY A 35 -13.55 -23.72 0.30
CA GLY A 35 -12.33 -23.10 0.82
C GLY A 35 -11.06 -23.88 0.53
N TRP A 36 -9.93 -23.30 0.94
CA TRP A 36 -8.62 -23.85 0.62
C TRP A 36 -8.17 -25.07 1.44
N ASN A 37 -9.04 -25.56 2.31
CA ASN A 37 -8.90 -26.86 2.98
C ASN A 37 -7.54 -27.08 3.67
N GLY A 38 -7.02 -26.02 4.32
CA GLY A 38 -5.76 -26.00 5.05
C GLY A 38 -4.56 -25.54 4.25
N ALA A 39 -4.71 -25.24 2.95
CA ALA A 39 -3.70 -24.51 2.20
C ALA A 39 -3.77 -23.02 2.53
N PHE A 40 -2.65 -22.29 2.42
CA PHE A 40 -2.60 -20.85 2.65
C PHE A 40 -1.39 -20.19 1.93
N LEU A 41 -1.48 -18.88 1.77
CA LEU A 41 -0.38 -18.03 1.37
C LEU A 41 0.24 -17.38 2.61
N GLU A 42 1.47 -17.75 2.93
CA GLU A 42 2.29 -17.03 3.89
C GLU A 42 2.91 -15.82 3.21
N VAL A 43 2.84 -14.66 3.85
CA VAL A 43 3.54 -13.46 3.40
C VAL A 43 4.57 -13.05 4.44
N THR A 44 5.79 -12.83 3.98
CA THR A 44 6.84 -12.23 4.81
C THR A 44 7.25 -10.86 4.26
N MET A 45 7.68 -9.98 5.14
CA MET A 45 8.24 -8.67 4.80
C MET A 45 9.61 -8.51 5.44
N ASN A 46 10.64 -8.35 4.61
CA ASN A 46 12.05 -8.32 5.06
C ASN A 46 12.42 -9.57 5.90
N GLY A 47 11.87 -10.73 5.52
CA GLY A 47 12.09 -12.00 6.22
C GLY A 47 11.32 -12.16 7.53
N VAL A 48 10.41 -11.24 7.86
CA VAL A 48 9.54 -11.33 9.04
C VAL A 48 8.13 -11.70 8.59
N HIS A 49 7.54 -12.72 9.21
CA HIS A 49 6.16 -13.15 8.96
C HIS A 49 5.17 -12.00 9.19
N VAL A 50 4.31 -11.75 8.21
CA VAL A 50 3.27 -10.69 8.22
C VAL A 50 1.88 -11.29 8.42
N GLY A 51 1.59 -12.41 7.78
CA GLY A 51 0.30 -13.09 7.90
C GLY A 51 0.19 -14.29 6.98
N ASP A 52 -0.82 -15.11 7.28
CA ASP A 52 -1.28 -16.24 6.50
C ASP A 52 -2.66 -15.89 5.93
N PHE A 53 -2.85 -16.14 4.64
CA PHE A 53 -4.04 -15.76 3.89
C PHE A 53 -4.61 -16.97 3.18
N ASP A 54 -5.89 -17.21 3.34
CA ASP A 54 -6.60 -18.31 2.71
C ASP A 54 -7.96 -17.87 2.16
N CYS A 55 -8.71 -18.81 1.62
CA CYS A 55 -10.03 -18.60 1.07
C CYS A 55 -11.01 -19.56 1.72
N ASP A 56 -11.99 -19.05 2.45
CA ASP A 56 -13.02 -19.84 3.13
C ASP A 56 -14.22 -20.18 2.23
N VAL A 57 -14.29 -19.58 1.06
CA VAL A 57 -15.38 -19.67 0.09
C VAL A 57 -14.83 -19.70 -1.33
N SER A 58 -15.67 -19.60 -2.35
CA SER A 58 -15.22 -19.62 -3.75
C SER A 58 -14.32 -18.44 -4.17
N TYR A 59 -14.31 -17.34 -3.44
CA TYR A 59 -13.47 -16.18 -3.70
C TYR A 59 -13.30 -15.31 -2.45
N THR A 60 -12.05 -14.95 -2.17
CA THR A 60 -11.69 -13.97 -1.14
C THR A 60 -10.72 -12.96 -1.74
N LEU A 61 -10.93 -11.70 -1.44
CA LEU A 61 -9.99 -10.60 -1.70
C LEU A 61 -9.44 -10.09 -0.37
N ASP A 62 -8.13 -10.15 -0.22
CA ASP A 62 -7.45 -9.59 0.94
C ASP A 62 -6.32 -8.65 0.49
N SER A 63 -5.68 -8.00 1.44
CA SER A 63 -4.59 -7.07 1.16
C SER A 63 -3.53 -7.11 2.25
N VAL A 64 -2.27 -7.06 1.85
CA VAL A 64 -1.14 -7.01 2.77
C VAL A 64 -0.40 -5.70 2.65
N TYR A 65 -0.16 -5.09 3.79
CA TYR A 65 0.59 -3.84 3.91
C TYR A 65 2.05 -4.00 3.49
N SER A 66 2.58 -2.96 2.86
CA SER A 66 4.00 -2.81 2.56
C SER A 66 4.44 -1.34 2.55
N PHE A 67 5.74 -1.11 2.40
CA PHE A 67 6.34 0.22 2.21
C PHE A 67 7.44 0.16 1.15
N THR A 68 7.74 1.29 0.53
CA THR A 68 8.78 1.38 -0.50
C THR A 68 10.12 0.87 0.02
N GLY A 69 10.72 -0.07 -0.71
CA GLY A 69 12.01 -0.69 -0.39
C GLY A 69 11.90 -1.95 0.48
N ALA A 70 10.68 -2.35 0.90
CA ALA A 70 10.51 -3.64 1.57
C ALA A 70 10.62 -4.79 0.58
N THR A 71 11.26 -5.87 1.00
CA THR A 71 11.24 -7.15 0.27
C THR A 71 10.05 -7.97 0.76
N MET A 72 9.17 -8.34 -0.17
CA MET A 72 7.98 -9.16 0.09
C MET A 72 8.18 -10.53 -0.51
N ASP A 73 8.06 -11.58 0.30
CA ASP A 73 8.02 -12.96 -0.17
C ASP A 73 6.61 -13.52 -0.02
N PHE A 74 6.15 -14.21 -1.05
CA PHE A 74 4.88 -14.89 -1.09
C PHE A 74 5.13 -16.38 -1.22
N ILE A 75 4.70 -17.15 -0.23
CA ILE A 75 5.00 -18.58 -0.09
C ILE A 75 3.66 -19.32 -0.02
N PHE A 76 3.48 -20.31 -0.89
CA PHE A 76 2.29 -21.16 -0.84
C PHE A 76 2.57 -22.39 0.00
N HIS A 77 1.69 -22.65 0.96
CA HIS A 77 1.65 -23.87 1.76
C HIS A 77 0.51 -24.74 1.31
N SER A 78 0.84 -25.97 0.93
CA SER A 78 -0.10 -26.96 0.41
C SER A 78 -1.04 -27.47 1.48
N GLY A 79 -2.31 -27.71 1.08
CA GLY A 79 -3.31 -28.32 1.93
C GLY A 79 -3.92 -29.57 1.30
N ASN A 80 -5.24 -29.70 1.44
CA ASN A 80 -6.02 -30.71 0.71
C ASN A 80 -6.68 -30.01 -0.48
N TRP A 81 -6.77 -30.71 -1.61
CA TRP A 81 -7.48 -30.25 -2.82
C TRP A 81 -6.84 -29.03 -3.52
N ASP A 82 -5.52 -28.91 -3.48
CA ASP A 82 -4.78 -27.82 -4.12
C ASP A 82 -5.12 -27.63 -5.62
N SER A 83 -5.61 -28.68 -6.28
CA SER A 83 -6.07 -28.64 -7.68
C SER A 83 -7.28 -27.70 -7.90
N GLU A 84 -7.99 -27.34 -6.84
CA GLU A 84 -9.15 -26.44 -6.89
C GLU A 84 -8.76 -24.98 -6.68
N ILE A 85 -7.52 -24.76 -6.24
CA ILE A 85 -6.99 -23.46 -5.84
C ILE A 85 -6.41 -22.71 -7.03
N THR A 86 -6.79 -21.42 -7.15
CA THR A 86 -6.18 -20.45 -8.05
C THR A 86 -6.03 -19.15 -7.31
N PHE A 87 -4.96 -18.40 -7.59
CA PHE A 87 -4.75 -17.08 -6.98
C PHE A 87 -4.11 -16.10 -7.95
N ALA A 88 -4.28 -14.80 -7.64
CA ALA A 88 -3.54 -13.71 -8.26
C ALA A 88 -3.00 -12.79 -7.17
N ILE A 89 -1.75 -12.37 -7.31
CA ILE A 89 -1.11 -11.38 -6.45
C ILE A 89 -0.82 -10.16 -7.29
N LEU A 90 -1.37 -9.01 -6.90
CA LEU A 90 -1.16 -7.74 -7.58
C LEU A 90 -0.26 -6.84 -6.75
N SER A 91 0.64 -6.16 -7.44
CA SER A 91 1.49 -5.13 -6.85
C SER A 91 0.67 -3.90 -6.40
N PRO A 92 1.23 -3.01 -5.58
CA PRO A 92 0.56 -1.78 -5.16
C PRO A 92 0.16 -0.82 -6.28
N ILE A 93 0.73 -0.98 -7.47
CA ILE A 93 0.38 -0.20 -8.67
C ILE A 93 -0.58 -0.93 -9.61
N GLY A 94 -1.04 -2.13 -9.21
CA GLY A 94 -2.02 -2.91 -9.94
C GLY A 94 -1.44 -3.92 -10.97
N ASP A 95 -0.12 -4.05 -11.04
CA ASP A 95 0.49 -5.06 -11.91
C ASP A 95 0.32 -6.45 -11.32
N THR A 96 -0.07 -7.41 -12.15
CA THR A 96 -0.15 -8.82 -11.75
C THR A 96 1.26 -9.40 -11.65
N LEU A 97 1.67 -9.76 -10.44
CA LEU A 97 2.97 -10.40 -10.18
C LEU A 97 2.90 -11.91 -10.41
N ILE A 98 1.82 -12.52 -9.96
CA ILE A 98 1.55 -13.95 -10.09
C ILE A 98 0.07 -14.11 -10.44
N TYR A 99 -0.20 -15.06 -11.32
CA TYR A 99 -1.53 -15.60 -11.58
C TYR A 99 -1.39 -17.06 -11.97
N GLY A 100 -2.11 -17.94 -11.33
CA GLY A 100 -2.10 -19.36 -11.72
C GLY A 100 -2.72 -20.26 -10.66
N PRO A 101 -2.76 -21.56 -10.97
CA PRO A 101 -3.15 -22.57 -10.02
C PRO A 101 -2.11 -22.71 -8.91
N ALA A 102 -2.51 -23.32 -7.80
CA ALA A 102 -1.58 -23.73 -6.76
C ALA A 102 -0.47 -24.63 -7.31
N PRO A 103 0.77 -24.47 -6.86
CA PRO A 103 1.85 -25.37 -7.24
C PRO A 103 1.58 -26.78 -6.66
N SER A 104 2.10 -27.79 -7.35
CA SER A 104 1.98 -29.20 -6.91
C SER A 104 2.94 -29.58 -5.78
N ASP A 105 3.88 -28.70 -5.47
CA ASP A 105 4.95 -28.95 -4.48
C ASP A 105 4.58 -28.32 -3.14
N LEU A 106 4.96 -28.98 -2.07
CA LEU A 106 4.80 -28.49 -0.69
C LEU A 106 5.69 -27.27 -0.47
N ASP A 107 5.19 -26.25 0.23
CA ASP A 107 5.93 -25.08 0.71
C ASP A 107 6.78 -24.41 -0.38
N ASN A 108 6.12 -23.77 -1.33
CA ASN A 108 6.77 -23.19 -2.50
C ASN A 108 6.83 -21.65 -2.42
N LEU A 109 8.05 -21.11 -2.47
CA LEU A 109 8.25 -19.67 -2.68
C LEU A 109 7.76 -19.32 -4.10
N LEU A 110 6.65 -18.63 -4.19
CA LEU A 110 6.04 -18.24 -5.45
C LEU A 110 6.73 -17.05 -6.08
N HIS A 111 7.04 -16.05 -5.27
CA HIS A 111 7.57 -14.77 -5.76
C HIS A 111 8.23 -13.97 -4.65
N THR A 112 9.30 -13.28 -5.03
CA THR A 112 9.89 -12.21 -4.23
C THR A 112 9.72 -10.88 -4.96
N SER A 113 9.15 -9.90 -4.28
CA SER A 113 8.94 -8.55 -4.84
C SER A 113 9.66 -7.51 -3.98
N ASN A 114 10.37 -6.59 -4.65
CA ASN A 114 10.81 -5.36 -3.99
C ASN A 114 9.70 -4.32 -4.10
N SER A 115 9.10 -3.99 -2.99
CA SER A 115 7.95 -3.10 -2.95
C SER A 115 8.30 -1.69 -3.42
N THR A 116 7.51 -1.21 -4.36
CA THR A 116 7.52 0.17 -4.82
C THR A 116 6.12 0.73 -4.61
N CYS A 117 5.95 1.47 -3.54
CA CYS A 117 4.69 2.15 -3.31
C CYS A 117 4.56 3.34 -4.26
N PRO A 118 3.38 3.55 -4.88
CA PRO A 118 3.16 4.77 -5.60
C PRO A 118 3.45 5.91 -4.63
N SER A 119 4.33 6.83 -5.06
CA SER A 119 4.46 8.07 -4.31
C SER A 119 3.05 8.65 -4.25
N THR A 120 2.50 8.79 -3.04
CA THR A 120 1.32 9.62 -2.87
C THR A 120 1.70 10.93 -3.55
N VAL A 121 1.04 11.21 -4.67
CA VAL A 121 1.13 12.54 -5.26
C VAL A 121 0.71 13.40 -4.09
N SER A 122 1.64 14.10 -3.46
CA SER A 122 1.25 15.03 -2.41
C SER A 122 0.30 15.97 -3.11
N CYS A 123 -0.99 15.93 -2.73
CA CYS A 123 -1.93 16.94 -3.19
C CYS A 123 -1.35 18.25 -2.68
N LEU A 124 -0.52 18.87 -3.49
CA LEU A 124 0.06 20.15 -3.15
C LEU A 124 -1.10 21.12 -2.98
N ASN A 125 -1.11 21.85 -1.90
CA ASN A 125 -2.16 22.83 -1.66
C ASN A 125 -2.24 23.78 -2.88
N PRO A 126 -3.46 24.06 -3.38
CA PRO A 126 -3.61 25.06 -4.41
C PRO A 126 -3.09 26.39 -3.90
N PHE A 127 -2.59 27.21 -4.78
CA PHE A 127 -2.08 28.54 -4.44
C PHE A 127 -2.87 29.64 -5.16
N SER A 128 -2.65 30.90 -4.76
CA SER A 128 -3.37 32.06 -5.29
C SER A 128 -4.90 31.97 -5.13
N LEU A 129 -5.36 31.47 -3.97
CA LEU A 129 -6.79 31.52 -3.66
C LEU A 129 -7.25 32.99 -3.66
N ASN A 130 -8.26 33.31 -4.47
CA ASN A 130 -8.84 34.64 -4.55
C ASN A 130 -10.37 34.55 -4.51
N ALA A 131 -10.97 35.47 -3.79
CA ALA A 131 -12.41 35.62 -3.73
C ALA A 131 -12.82 36.93 -4.42
N SER A 132 -13.76 36.87 -5.37
CA SER A 132 -14.27 38.01 -6.11
C SER A 132 -15.79 37.97 -6.18
N SER A 133 -16.41 39.07 -6.66
CA SER A 133 -17.85 39.19 -6.80
C SER A 133 -18.61 38.85 -5.50
N LEU A 134 -18.11 39.36 -4.39
CA LEU A 134 -18.69 39.10 -3.07
C LEU A 134 -20.06 39.75 -2.96
N THR A 135 -21.04 38.97 -2.56
CA THR A 135 -22.38 39.42 -2.18
C THR A 135 -22.70 38.93 -0.77
N THR A 136 -23.88 39.24 -0.27
CA THR A 136 -24.34 38.71 1.02
C THR A 136 -24.54 37.20 1.03
N ASN A 137 -24.67 36.55 -0.14
CA ASN A 137 -25.06 35.15 -0.27
C ASN A 137 -24.16 34.34 -1.24
N SER A 138 -23.19 34.98 -1.88
CA SER A 138 -22.31 34.30 -2.85
C SER A 138 -20.96 34.95 -3.01
N ALA A 139 -19.98 34.17 -3.45
CA ALA A 139 -18.65 34.59 -3.85
C ALA A 139 -18.16 33.73 -5.01
N ASN A 140 -17.38 34.32 -5.91
CA ASN A 140 -16.59 33.55 -6.87
C ASN A 140 -15.21 33.26 -6.29
N LEU A 141 -14.87 31.97 -6.16
CA LEU A 141 -13.56 31.52 -5.72
C LEU A 141 -12.76 31.04 -6.92
N THR A 142 -11.52 31.48 -6.98
CA THR A 142 -10.56 31.03 -7.99
C THR A 142 -9.24 30.69 -7.32
N TRP A 143 -8.54 29.67 -7.81
CA TRP A 143 -7.23 29.26 -7.36
C TRP A 143 -6.43 28.67 -8.50
N THR A 144 -5.11 28.56 -8.31
CA THR A 144 -4.24 27.88 -9.25
C THR A 144 -3.96 26.47 -8.72
N PRO A 145 -4.32 25.41 -9.47
CA PRO A 145 -3.93 24.06 -9.13
C PRO A 145 -2.39 23.91 -9.11
N SER A 146 -1.87 23.18 -8.14
CA SER A 146 -0.43 22.87 -8.08
C SER A 146 -0.07 21.56 -8.80
N SER A 147 -1.08 20.81 -9.27
CA SER A 147 -0.97 19.54 -9.97
C SER A 147 -2.09 19.40 -11.00
N SER A 148 -2.19 18.24 -11.63
CA SER A 148 -3.28 17.90 -12.57
C SER A 148 -4.60 17.53 -11.88
N ASP A 149 -4.76 17.83 -10.60
CA ASP A 149 -5.96 17.52 -9.85
C ASP A 149 -7.17 18.25 -10.41
N THR A 150 -8.28 17.53 -10.52
CA THR A 150 -9.56 18.05 -11.09
C THR A 150 -10.68 18.08 -10.06
N ILE A 151 -10.47 17.54 -8.86
CA ILE A 151 -11.45 17.47 -7.78
C ILE A 151 -10.88 18.13 -6.52
N TRP A 152 -11.64 19.04 -5.93
CA TRP A 152 -11.26 19.82 -4.76
C TRP A 152 -12.36 19.79 -3.72
N ASN A 153 -11.99 19.61 -2.47
CA ASN A 153 -12.89 19.77 -1.33
C ASN A 153 -12.67 21.16 -0.72
N LEU A 154 -13.71 21.98 -0.73
CA LEU A 154 -13.70 23.29 -0.12
C LEU A 154 -14.31 23.19 1.29
N HIS A 155 -13.58 23.66 2.29
CA HIS A 155 -14.09 23.78 3.65
C HIS A 155 -14.14 25.25 4.04
N TRP A 156 -15.25 25.69 4.63
CA TRP A 156 -15.43 27.06 5.16
C TRP A 156 -16.08 26.98 6.53
N ASP A 157 -15.67 27.85 7.42
CA ASP A 157 -16.20 28.03 8.78
C ASP A 157 -17.19 29.21 8.80
#